data_75ebce39c5e71b00904a3a0e60f88530
#
_entry.id   75ebce39c5e71b00904a3a0e60f88530
#
_cell.length_a   1.000
_cell.length_b   1.000
_cell.length_c   1.000
_cell.angle_alpha   90.00
_cell.angle_beta   90.00
_cell.angle_gamma   90.00
#
_symmetry.space_group_name_H-M   'P 1'
#
loop_
_entity.id
_entity.type
_entity.pdbx_description
1 polymer ?
#
loop_
_entity_poly.entity_id
_entity_poly.type
_entity_poly.pdbx_seq_one_letter_code
_entity_poly.pdbx_strand_id
1 'polypeptide(L)'
;MLIEKSNYSEAIKKLKEYTDTIQVGDPKKEGEHIGPVVSETQYNKIQGLIQKGIDEGAKLIAGGLGKPDGHEKGYFVKPTVFIDVDNSMEIARTEIFGPVLSVIPFETEEDAIKIANDTPYGLTNYIQTQDQEKAKRVAKKLRSGMVDVNGAGIAIDTPFGGFKHSGIGREAGEHGLQEFLEVKSVGGWTN
;
A
#
# COMPACT_ATOMS: atom_id res chain seq x y z
N MET A 1 -4.71 4.27 -2.87
CA MET A 1 -4.93 5.46 -1.99
C MET A 1 -6.37 5.90 -2.11
N LEU A 2 -7.06 6.12 -0.98
CA LEU A 2 -8.43 6.63 -0.97
C LEU A 2 -8.42 8.11 -0.61
N ILE A 3 -9.16 8.94 -1.36
CA ILE A 3 -9.21 10.39 -1.13
C ILE A 3 -10.68 10.83 -1.14
N GLU A 4 -11.09 11.54 -0.08
CA GLU A 4 -12.44 12.12 0.02
C GLU A 4 -12.67 13.14 -1.09
N LYS A 5 -13.82 13.06 -1.78
CA LYS A 5 -14.14 13.90 -2.94
C LYS A 5 -14.04 15.39 -2.68
N SER A 6 -14.35 15.84 -1.47
CA SER A 6 -14.23 17.24 -1.05
C SER A 6 -12.82 17.79 -1.21
N ASN A 7 -11.80 16.95 -1.04
CA ASN A 7 -10.37 17.31 -1.10
C ASN A 7 -9.68 16.79 -2.38
N TYR A 8 -10.41 16.08 -3.24
CA TYR A 8 -9.84 15.28 -4.32
C TYR A 8 -8.98 16.13 -5.29
N SER A 9 -9.54 17.22 -5.80
CA SER A 9 -8.86 18.06 -6.81
C SER A 9 -7.54 18.65 -6.29
N GLU A 10 -7.54 19.13 -5.05
CA GLU A 10 -6.33 19.69 -4.42
C GLU A 10 -5.30 18.60 -4.14
N ALA A 11 -5.73 17.46 -3.64
CA ALA A 11 -4.86 16.32 -3.35
C ALA A 11 -4.20 15.78 -4.63
N ILE A 12 -4.95 15.65 -5.73
CA ILE A 12 -4.42 15.20 -7.03
C ILE A 12 -3.35 16.17 -7.56
N LYS A 13 -3.59 17.48 -7.45
CA LYS A 13 -2.60 18.47 -7.85
C LYS A 13 -1.29 18.31 -7.07
N LYS A 14 -1.37 18.24 -5.74
CA LYS A 14 -0.21 18.04 -4.86
C LYS A 14 0.49 16.72 -5.12
N LEU A 15 -0.29 15.65 -5.34
CA LEU A 15 0.25 14.33 -5.64
C LEU A 15 1.05 14.33 -6.94
N LYS A 16 0.53 14.98 -7.99
CA LYS A 16 1.26 15.12 -9.25
C LYS A 16 2.55 15.93 -9.07
N GLU A 17 2.45 17.11 -8.44
CA GLU A 17 3.61 17.96 -8.17
C GLU A 17 4.70 17.21 -7.40
N TYR A 18 4.33 16.44 -6.36
CA TYR A 18 5.26 15.62 -5.60
C TYR A 18 5.85 14.49 -6.43
N THR A 19 5.02 13.79 -7.21
CA THR A 19 5.49 12.67 -8.04
C THR A 19 6.52 13.13 -9.08
N ASP A 20 6.33 14.31 -9.64
CA ASP A 20 7.27 14.91 -10.61
C ASP A 20 8.65 15.23 -9.98
N THR A 21 8.75 15.32 -8.66
CA THR A 21 10.04 15.50 -7.95
C THR A 21 10.78 14.20 -7.66
N ILE A 22 10.11 13.06 -7.74
CA ILE A 22 10.71 11.76 -7.42
C ILE A 22 11.77 11.41 -8.45
N GLN A 23 13.00 11.26 -7.98
CA GLN A 23 14.11 10.85 -8.82
C GLN A 23 14.19 9.32 -8.92
N VAL A 24 14.55 8.83 -10.10
CA VAL A 24 14.95 7.44 -10.32
C VAL A 24 16.45 7.41 -10.54
N GLY A 25 17.15 6.50 -9.88
CA GLY A 25 18.62 6.53 -9.91
C GLY A 25 19.31 5.21 -9.62
N ASP A 26 20.62 5.18 -9.82
CA ASP A 26 21.48 4.06 -9.53
C ASP A 26 21.59 3.85 -8.00
N PRO A 27 21.16 2.71 -7.44
CA PRO A 27 21.18 2.45 -6.00
C PRO A 27 22.60 2.41 -5.38
N LYS A 28 23.65 2.44 -6.22
CA LYS A 28 25.05 2.55 -5.75
C LYS A 28 25.48 4.00 -5.50
N LYS A 29 24.68 4.96 -5.90
CA LYS A 29 24.94 6.39 -5.69
C LYS A 29 24.20 6.87 -4.45
N GLU A 30 24.83 7.76 -3.70
CA GLU A 30 24.16 8.46 -2.60
C GLU A 30 23.07 9.39 -3.15
N GLY A 31 22.00 9.56 -2.40
CA GLY A 31 20.90 10.44 -2.72
C GLY A 31 19.52 9.82 -2.47
N GLU A 32 18.50 10.67 -2.50
CA GLU A 32 17.09 10.24 -2.38
C GLU A 32 16.54 9.92 -3.77
N HIS A 33 16.56 8.65 -4.13
CA HIS A 33 16.03 8.16 -5.41
C HIS A 33 15.46 6.76 -5.29
N ILE A 34 14.58 6.41 -6.23
CA ILE A 34 14.04 5.06 -6.36
C ILE A 34 14.97 4.24 -7.27
N GLY A 35 15.42 3.09 -6.79
CA GLY A 35 16.21 2.13 -7.56
C GLY A 35 15.37 1.29 -8.53
N PRO A 36 16.03 0.32 -9.23
CA PRO A 36 15.32 -0.61 -10.11
C PRO A 36 14.52 -1.64 -9.32
N VAL A 37 13.52 -2.23 -9.95
CA VAL A 37 12.85 -3.42 -9.41
C VAL A 37 13.72 -4.66 -9.55
N VAL A 38 13.39 -5.71 -8.80
CA VAL A 38 14.28 -6.86 -8.54
C VAL A 38 14.64 -7.68 -9.78
N SER A 39 13.78 -7.73 -10.81
CA SER A 39 13.99 -8.60 -11.97
C SER A 39 13.23 -8.12 -13.21
N GLU A 40 13.57 -8.70 -14.37
CA GLU A 40 12.85 -8.52 -15.62
C GLU A 40 11.39 -8.99 -15.53
N THR A 41 11.16 -10.11 -14.88
CA THR A 41 9.82 -10.66 -14.66
C THR A 41 8.95 -9.66 -13.90
N GLN A 42 9.48 -9.06 -12.82
CA GLN A 42 8.77 -8.05 -12.05
C GLN A 42 8.55 -6.77 -12.87
N TYR A 43 9.55 -6.32 -13.62
CA TYR A 43 9.41 -5.19 -14.53
C TYR A 43 8.28 -5.41 -15.53
N ASN A 44 8.27 -6.55 -16.21
CA ASN A 44 7.25 -6.89 -17.20
C ASN A 44 5.84 -7.00 -16.59
N LYS A 45 5.73 -7.58 -15.38
CA LYS A 45 4.46 -7.61 -14.61
C LYS A 45 3.95 -6.19 -14.37
N ILE A 46 4.81 -5.28 -13.90
CA ILE A 46 4.42 -3.89 -13.63
C ILE A 46 3.97 -3.18 -14.90
N GLN A 47 4.74 -3.33 -16.01
CA GLN A 47 4.38 -2.74 -17.29
C GLN A 47 3.03 -3.26 -17.80
N GLY A 48 2.79 -4.55 -17.66
CA GLY A 48 1.49 -5.17 -18.00
C GLY A 48 0.33 -4.61 -17.18
N LEU A 49 0.53 -4.40 -15.88
CA LEU A 49 -0.48 -3.82 -15.00
C LEU A 49 -0.70 -2.31 -15.28
N ILE A 50 0.36 -1.55 -15.61
CA ILE A 50 0.20 -0.17 -16.06
C ILE A 50 -0.65 -0.11 -17.35
N GLN A 51 -0.33 -0.97 -18.33
CA GLN A 51 -1.14 -1.05 -19.56
C GLN A 51 -2.58 -1.43 -19.26
N LYS A 52 -2.80 -2.40 -18.37
CA LYS A 52 -4.14 -2.82 -17.95
C LYS A 52 -4.94 -1.66 -17.33
N GLY A 53 -4.32 -0.86 -16.48
CA GLY A 53 -4.97 0.33 -15.90
C GLY A 53 -5.38 1.35 -16.97
N ILE A 54 -4.55 1.55 -17.99
CA ILE A 54 -4.87 2.42 -19.14
C ILE A 54 -6.06 1.84 -19.92
N ASP A 55 -6.04 0.54 -20.21
CA ASP A 55 -7.08 -0.15 -20.99
C ASP A 55 -8.44 -0.18 -20.27
N GLU A 56 -8.41 -0.25 -18.94
CA GLU A 56 -9.61 -0.19 -18.08
C GLU A 56 -10.14 1.24 -17.89
N GLY A 57 -9.44 2.25 -18.42
CA GLY A 57 -9.90 3.65 -18.40
C GLY A 57 -9.47 4.46 -17.17
N ALA A 58 -8.56 3.95 -16.34
CA ALA A 58 -7.96 4.75 -15.29
C ALA A 58 -7.14 5.91 -15.90
N LYS A 59 -7.23 7.08 -15.29
CA LYS A 59 -6.57 8.27 -15.82
C LYS A 59 -5.15 8.40 -15.31
N LEU A 60 -4.19 8.30 -16.22
CA LEU A 60 -2.77 8.48 -15.92
C LEU A 60 -2.43 9.97 -15.76
N ILE A 61 -1.81 10.36 -14.66
CA ILE A 61 -1.37 11.76 -14.40
C ILE A 61 0.14 11.92 -14.26
N ALA A 62 0.86 10.82 -14.02
CA ALA A 62 2.32 10.81 -13.96
C ALA A 62 2.87 9.44 -14.37
N GLY A 63 4.08 9.40 -14.89
CA GLY A 63 4.80 8.17 -15.23
C GLY A 63 4.23 7.46 -16.46
N GLY A 64 3.83 6.21 -16.31
CA GLY A 64 3.31 5.36 -17.38
C GLY A 64 4.33 4.35 -17.89
N LEU A 65 4.10 3.86 -19.10
CA LEU A 65 4.89 2.79 -19.71
C LEU A 65 6.34 3.19 -19.99
N GLY A 66 7.17 2.16 -20.12
CA GLY A 66 8.57 2.30 -20.49
C GLY A 66 9.47 2.65 -19.32
N LYS A 67 10.73 2.85 -19.63
CA LYS A 67 11.77 3.21 -18.64
C LYS A 67 11.89 4.73 -18.49
N PRO A 68 12.37 5.21 -17.34
CA PRO A 68 12.75 6.62 -17.20
C PRO A 68 13.90 6.99 -18.14
N ASP A 69 13.93 8.25 -18.56
CA ASP A 69 15.01 8.75 -19.43
C ASP A 69 16.39 8.58 -18.77
N GLY A 70 17.37 8.17 -19.54
CA GLY A 70 18.72 7.90 -19.06
C GLY A 70 18.90 6.56 -18.32
N HIS A 71 17.86 5.73 -18.26
CA HIS A 71 17.87 4.43 -17.57
C HIS A 71 17.48 3.28 -18.52
N GLU A 72 18.08 3.24 -19.72
CA GLU A 72 17.79 2.22 -20.74
C GLU A 72 18.22 0.81 -20.31
N LYS A 73 19.24 0.74 -19.44
CA LYS A 73 19.71 -0.51 -18.84
C LYS A 73 19.13 -0.71 -17.46
N GLY A 74 18.87 -1.97 -17.08
CA GLY A 74 18.25 -2.31 -15.81
C GLY A 74 16.72 -2.27 -15.83
N TYR A 75 16.09 -2.53 -14.69
CA TYR A 75 14.65 -2.72 -14.54
C TYR A 75 14.00 -1.53 -13.83
N PHE A 76 14.29 -0.33 -14.34
CA PHE A 76 13.75 0.92 -13.79
C PHE A 76 12.32 1.16 -14.27
N VAL A 77 11.46 1.59 -13.36
CA VAL A 77 10.06 1.92 -13.62
C VAL A 77 9.83 3.39 -13.28
N LYS A 78 9.07 4.09 -14.11
CA LYS A 78 8.66 5.46 -13.84
C LYS A 78 7.71 5.51 -12.63
N PRO A 79 7.91 6.42 -11.66
CA PRO A 79 6.88 6.71 -10.67
C PRO A 79 5.57 7.02 -11.37
N THR A 80 4.56 6.18 -11.14
CA THR A 80 3.33 6.17 -11.94
C THR A 80 2.12 6.41 -11.05
N VAL A 81 1.23 7.30 -11.44
CA VAL A 81 0.01 7.61 -10.68
C VAL A 81 -1.20 7.54 -11.58
N PHE A 82 -2.14 6.69 -11.19
CA PHE A 82 -3.48 6.61 -11.75
C PHE A 82 -4.50 7.27 -10.83
N ILE A 83 -5.41 8.04 -11.39
CA ILE A 83 -6.55 8.65 -10.70
C ILE A 83 -7.86 8.19 -11.31
N ASP A 84 -8.97 8.50 -10.64
CA ASP A 84 -10.32 8.09 -11.04
C ASP A 84 -10.42 6.56 -11.20
N VAL A 85 -9.65 5.84 -10.38
CA VAL A 85 -9.64 4.37 -10.38
C VAL A 85 -10.92 3.87 -9.72
N ASP A 86 -11.56 2.87 -10.33
CA ASP A 86 -12.65 2.11 -9.72
C ASP A 86 -12.08 0.86 -9.00
N ASN A 87 -12.67 0.50 -7.86
CA ASN A 87 -12.20 -0.65 -7.07
C ASN A 87 -12.36 -2.00 -7.78
N SER A 88 -13.11 -2.07 -8.88
CA SER A 88 -13.22 -3.26 -9.72
C SER A 88 -12.06 -3.43 -10.71
N MET A 89 -11.29 -2.36 -10.98
CA MET A 89 -10.14 -2.41 -11.87
C MET A 89 -9.03 -3.30 -11.31
N GLU A 90 -8.29 -3.96 -12.18
CA GLU A 90 -7.23 -4.88 -11.76
C GLU A 90 -6.11 -4.19 -11.00
N ILE A 91 -5.76 -2.95 -11.36
CA ILE A 91 -4.74 -2.15 -10.67
C ILE A 91 -5.15 -1.73 -9.25
N ALA A 92 -6.43 -1.81 -8.89
CA ALA A 92 -6.92 -1.58 -7.53
C ALA A 92 -6.90 -2.87 -6.67
N ARG A 93 -6.95 -4.04 -7.29
CA ARG A 93 -7.13 -5.34 -6.63
C ARG A 93 -5.87 -6.20 -6.61
N THR A 94 -4.93 -5.93 -7.51
CA THR A 94 -3.67 -6.69 -7.64
C THR A 94 -2.53 -5.92 -7.00
N GLU A 95 -1.72 -6.61 -6.19
CA GLU A 95 -0.47 -6.04 -5.68
C GLU A 95 0.53 -5.90 -6.82
N ILE A 96 0.76 -4.65 -7.26
CA ILE A 96 1.63 -4.34 -8.39
C ILE A 96 3.10 -4.58 -8.04
N PHE A 97 3.48 -4.28 -6.80
CA PHE A 97 4.83 -4.41 -6.25
C PHE A 97 5.88 -3.59 -7.03
N GLY A 98 5.54 -2.30 -7.22
CA GLY A 98 6.35 -1.32 -7.94
C GLY A 98 5.90 0.10 -7.64
N PRO A 99 6.57 1.14 -8.18
CA PRO A 99 6.27 2.54 -7.91
C PRO A 99 5.01 3.02 -8.67
N VAL A 100 3.89 2.35 -8.44
CA VAL A 100 2.60 2.63 -9.08
C VAL A 100 1.55 2.85 -8.01
N LEU A 101 0.87 3.98 -8.06
CA LEU A 101 -0.18 4.36 -7.13
C LEU A 101 -1.54 4.46 -7.85
N SER A 102 -2.54 3.76 -7.32
CA SER A 102 -3.93 3.86 -7.74
C SER A 102 -4.71 4.73 -6.74
N VAL A 103 -5.38 5.76 -7.24
CA VAL A 103 -6.15 6.71 -6.42
C VAL A 103 -7.64 6.57 -6.72
N ILE A 104 -8.40 6.28 -5.66
CA ILE A 104 -9.86 6.07 -5.71
C ILE A 104 -10.54 7.18 -4.91
N PRO A 105 -11.47 7.94 -5.50
CA PRO A 105 -12.29 8.89 -4.76
C PRO A 105 -13.36 8.17 -3.93
N PHE A 106 -13.69 8.72 -2.76
CA PHE A 106 -14.83 8.26 -1.96
C PHE A 106 -15.70 9.43 -1.48
N GLU A 107 -16.97 9.15 -1.19
CA GLU A 107 -17.93 10.17 -0.73
C GLU A 107 -18.02 10.23 0.80
N THR A 108 -18.16 9.08 1.45
CA THR A 108 -18.43 8.96 2.88
C THR A 108 -17.38 8.09 3.58
N GLU A 109 -17.28 8.21 4.90
CA GLU A 109 -16.43 7.36 5.72
C GLU A 109 -16.77 5.87 5.53
N GLU A 110 -18.05 5.56 5.40
CA GLU A 110 -18.55 4.22 5.17
C GLU A 110 -18.08 3.67 3.82
N ASP A 111 -18.08 4.49 2.76
CA ASP A 111 -17.56 4.11 1.44
C ASP A 111 -16.06 3.82 1.53
N ALA A 112 -15.29 4.68 2.20
CA ALA A 112 -13.85 4.47 2.37
C ALA A 112 -13.55 3.15 3.08
N ILE A 113 -14.26 2.83 4.16
CA ILE A 113 -14.10 1.59 4.91
C ILE A 113 -14.49 0.39 4.05
N LYS A 114 -15.59 0.47 3.30
CA LYS A 114 -16.04 -0.57 2.39
C LYS A 114 -15.01 -0.86 1.31
N ILE A 115 -14.52 0.18 0.63
CA ILE A 115 -13.50 0.05 -0.43
C ILE A 115 -12.20 -0.51 0.15
N ALA A 116 -11.71 0.03 1.28
CA ALA A 116 -10.49 -0.43 1.92
C ALA A 116 -10.54 -1.91 2.34
N ASN A 117 -11.72 -2.39 2.72
CA ASN A 117 -11.93 -3.78 3.11
C ASN A 117 -12.23 -4.73 1.94
N ASP A 118 -12.63 -4.21 0.79
CA ASP A 118 -12.92 -4.99 -0.42
C ASP A 118 -11.64 -5.27 -1.23
N THR A 119 -10.77 -6.07 -0.66
CA THR A 119 -9.51 -6.55 -1.24
C THR A 119 -9.19 -7.94 -0.69
N PRO A 120 -8.47 -8.80 -1.43
CA PRO A 120 -7.99 -10.08 -0.89
C PRO A 120 -6.88 -9.93 0.15
N TYR A 121 -6.29 -8.74 0.29
CA TYR A 121 -5.18 -8.44 1.20
C TYR A 121 -5.63 -7.76 2.50
N GLY A 122 -4.74 -7.69 3.46
CA GLY A 122 -4.99 -7.01 4.72
C GLY A 122 -3.76 -6.95 5.62
N LEU A 123 -2.61 -6.46 5.08
CA LEU A 123 -1.40 -6.33 5.89
C LEU A 123 -1.46 -5.04 6.71
N THR A 124 -1.39 -3.89 6.06
CA THR A 124 -1.36 -2.58 6.72
C THR A 124 -2.31 -1.62 6.03
N ASN A 125 -3.03 -0.85 6.82
CA ASN A 125 -3.74 0.34 6.37
C ASN A 125 -3.11 1.59 6.96
N TYR A 126 -3.26 2.71 6.26
CA TYR A 126 -2.80 4.03 6.68
C TYR A 126 -3.99 4.97 6.76
N ILE A 127 -4.08 5.73 7.85
CA ILE A 127 -5.13 6.75 8.05
C ILE A 127 -4.46 8.11 8.22
N GLN A 128 -4.91 9.08 7.44
CA GLN A 128 -4.50 10.48 7.56
C GLN A 128 -5.71 11.32 7.95
N THR A 129 -5.75 11.82 9.19
CA THR A 129 -6.81 12.69 9.69
C THR A 129 -6.36 13.44 10.94
N GLN A 130 -6.84 14.67 11.11
CA GLN A 130 -6.64 15.44 12.36
C GLN A 130 -7.66 15.07 13.45
N ASP A 131 -8.77 14.42 13.09
CA ASP A 131 -9.81 13.95 14.01
C ASP A 131 -9.43 12.59 14.60
N GLN A 132 -9.00 12.61 15.86
CA GLN A 132 -8.56 11.41 16.59
C GLN A 132 -9.70 10.40 16.83
N GLU A 133 -10.94 10.86 17.01
CA GLU A 133 -12.07 9.96 17.20
C GLU A 133 -12.45 9.29 15.87
N LYS A 134 -12.34 10.01 14.75
CA LYS A 134 -12.46 9.43 13.42
C LYS A 134 -11.37 8.37 13.21
N ALA A 135 -10.11 8.69 13.53
CA ALA A 135 -9.00 7.74 13.39
C ALA A 135 -9.27 6.43 14.16
N LYS A 136 -9.64 6.52 15.42
CA LYS A 136 -9.97 5.36 16.27
C LYS A 136 -11.16 4.55 15.73
N ARG A 137 -12.20 5.22 15.30
CA ARG A 137 -13.42 4.60 14.77
C ARG A 137 -13.14 3.85 13.47
N VAL A 138 -12.41 4.48 12.55
CA VAL A 138 -12.04 3.90 11.26
C VAL A 138 -11.07 2.74 11.46
N ALA A 139 -10.01 2.91 12.27
CA ALA A 139 -9.02 1.87 12.53
C ALA A 139 -9.66 0.55 13.01
N LYS A 140 -10.67 0.63 13.89
CA LYS A 140 -11.40 -0.55 14.39
C LYS A 140 -12.21 -1.28 13.32
N LYS A 141 -12.59 -0.60 12.23
CA LYS A 141 -13.41 -1.16 11.15
C LYS A 141 -12.57 -1.69 9.99
N LEU A 142 -11.31 -1.31 9.89
CA LEU A 142 -10.39 -1.78 8.84
C LEU A 142 -9.98 -3.24 9.11
N ARG A 143 -10.02 -4.05 8.04
CA ARG A 143 -9.70 -5.49 8.06
C ARG A 143 -8.25 -5.73 7.65
N SER A 144 -7.33 -5.24 8.46
CA SER A 144 -5.88 -5.44 8.31
C SER A 144 -5.25 -5.76 9.65
N GLY A 145 -4.07 -6.37 9.61
CA GLY A 145 -3.33 -6.72 10.82
C GLY A 145 -2.73 -5.52 11.51
N MET A 146 -2.48 -4.45 10.74
CA MET A 146 -1.89 -3.21 11.26
C MET A 146 -2.63 -1.99 10.70
N VAL A 147 -2.63 -0.91 11.48
CA VAL A 147 -3.13 0.41 11.04
C VAL A 147 -2.17 1.48 11.55
N ASP A 148 -1.58 2.22 10.64
CA ASP A 148 -0.75 3.39 10.94
C ASP A 148 -1.60 4.66 10.85
N VAL A 149 -1.54 5.50 11.86
CA VAL A 149 -2.28 6.77 11.91
C VAL A 149 -1.29 7.93 11.81
N ASN A 150 -1.45 8.76 10.80
CA ASN A 150 -0.68 9.98 10.55
C ASN A 150 0.84 9.76 10.42
N GLY A 151 1.26 8.56 9.97
CA GLY A 151 2.67 8.25 9.79
C GLY A 151 3.45 8.10 11.11
N ALA A 152 2.76 7.74 12.20
CA ALA A 152 3.40 7.51 13.51
C ALA A 152 4.37 6.32 13.50
N GLY A 153 4.19 5.42 12.51
CA GLY A 153 4.92 4.16 12.43
C GLY A 153 4.34 3.09 13.35
N ILE A 154 4.68 1.84 13.04
CA ILE A 154 4.34 0.68 13.88
C ILE A 154 5.54 0.38 14.79
N ALA A 155 5.31 0.34 16.10
CA ALA A 155 6.37 0.08 17.06
C ALA A 155 6.94 -1.34 16.87
N ILE A 156 8.25 -1.51 17.05
CA ILE A 156 8.98 -2.76 16.76
C ILE A 156 8.57 -3.93 17.68
N ASP A 157 8.01 -3.61 18.84
CA ASP A 157 7.53 -4.57 19.84
C ASP A 157 6.04 -4.92 19.68
N THR A 158 5.37 -4.35 18.68
CA THR A 158 3.99 -4.67 18.37
C THR A 158 3.89 -5.80 17.35
N PRO A 159 2.80 -6.60 17.36
CA PRO A 159 2.64 -7.70 16.43
C PRO A 159 2.61 -7.24 14.98
N PHE A 160 3.51 -7.78 14.15
CA PHE A 160 3.52 -7.59 12.70
C PHE A 160 2.84 -8.77 12.02
N GLY A 161 1.93 -8.52 11.11
CA GLY A 161 1.25 -9.56 10.32
C GLY A 161 -0.07 -9.09 9.75
N GLY A 162 -0.68 -9.93 8.92
CA GLY A 162 -1.82 -9.59 8.09
C GLY A 162 -3.09 -10.39 8.39
N PHE A 163 -4.11 -10.05 7.62
CA PHE A 163 -5.35 -10.79 7.48
C PHE A 163 -5.46 -11.32 6.05
N LYS A 164 -6.37 -12.25 5.79
CA LYS A 164 -6.69 -12.76 4.46
C LYS A 164 -5.44 -13.33 3.76
N HIS A 165 -5.20 -12.98 2.48
CA HIS A 165 -4.03 -13.45 1.72
C HIS A 165 -2.68 -12.85 2.18
N SER A 166 -2.70 -11.82 3.02
CA SER A 166 -1.47 -11.26 3.62
C SER A 166 -0.91 -12.11 4.76
N GLY A 167 -1.55 -13.24 5.08
CA GLY A 167 -1.11 -14.17 6.10
C GLY A 167 -1.97 -14.14 7.37
N ILE A 168 -1.76 -15.12 8.25
CA ILE A 168 -2.55 -15.33 9.48
C ILE A 168 -1.70 -15.31 10.75
N GLY A 169 -0.39 -15.52 10.66
CA GLY A 169 0.54 -15.47 11.80
C GLY A 169 0.87 -14.04 12.23
N ARG A 170 1.61 -13.93 13.32
CA ARG A 170 2.17 -12.69 13.83
C ARG A 170 3.65 -12.85 14.11
N GLU A 171 4.44 -11.85 13.69
CA GLU A 171 5.84 -11.70 14.08
C GLU A 171 5.96 -10.57 15.10
N ALA A 172 7.07 -10.50 15.80
CA ALA A 172 7.41 -9.50 16.80
C ALA A 172 6.45 -9.45 18.03
N GLY A 173 6.92 -8.81 19.09
CA GLY A 173 6.21 -8.71 20.35
C GLY A 173 5.91 -10.06 21.00
N GLU A 174 5.04 -10.05 22.00
CA GLU A 174 4.64 -11.25 22.74
C GLU A 174 3.90 -12.27 21.84
N HIS A 175 3.05 -11.77 20.93
CA HIS A 175 2.32 -12.65 20.00
C HIS A 175 3.25 -13.38 19.03
N GLY A 176 4.31 -12.71 18.56
CA GLY A 176 5.31 -13.36 17.71
C GLY A 176 6.08 -14.45 18.45
N LEU A 177 6.38 -14.23 19.73
CA LEU A 177 7.02 -15.26 20.56
C LEU A 177 6.14 -16.50 20.72
N GLN A 178 4.83 -16.34 20.83
CA GLN A 178 3.89 -17.45 20.99
C GLN A 178 3.92 -18.44 19.83
N GLU A 179 4.24 -17.99 18.61
CA GLU A 179 4.38 -18.88 17.43
C GLU A 179 5.53 -19.89 17.55
N PHE A 180 6.47 -19.67 18.48
CA PHE A 180 7.63 -20.54 18.73
C PHE A 180 7.50 -21.35 20.03
N LEU A 181 6.36 -21.26 20.73
CA LEU A 181 6.14 -21.93 22.01
C LEU A 181 5.13 -23.06 21.86
N GLU A 182 5.40 -24.17 22.55
CA GLU A 182 4.49 -25.32 22.68
C GLU A 182 3.60 -25.17 23.92
N VAL A 183 2.30 -25.28 23.74
CA VAL A 183 1.31 -25.24 24.82
C VAL A 183 1.11 -26.63 25.40
N LYS A 184 1.30 -26.81 26.72
CA LYS A 184 1.06 -28.06 27.45
C LYS A 184 0.01 -27.85 28.53
N SER A 185 -1.02 -28.71 28.53
CA SER A 185 -1.99 -28.80 29.62
C SER A 185 -1.53 -29.79 30.68
N VAL A 186 -1.57 -29.43 31.97
CA VAL A 186 -1.25 -30.30 33.10
C VAL A 186 -2.43 -30.31 34.04
N GLY A 187 -3.03 -31.47 34.22
CA GLY A 187 -4.11 -31.69 35.21
C GLY A 187 -3.57 -32.23 36.53
N GLY A 188 -4.36 -32.07 37.63
CA GLY A 188 -4.04 -32.66 38.95
C GLY A 188 -2.92 -31.92 39.71
N TRP A 189 -2.53 -30.71 39.29
CA TRP A 189 -1.56 -29.89 40.01
C TRP A 189 -2.22 -29.35 41.30
N THR A 190 -1.69 -29.77 42.46
CA THR A 190 -2.08 -29.21 43.75
C THR A 190 -1.00 -28.28 44.27
N ASN A 191 -1.41 -27.13 44.77
CA ASN A 191 -0.51 -26.17 45.46
C ASN A 191 -0.09 -26.75 46.82
#